data_c7e3ada7bb9613d63843d82e68826762
#
_entry.id   c7e3ada7bb9613d63843d82e68826762
#
_cell.length_a   1.000
_cell.length_b   1.000
_cell.length_c   1.000
_cell.angle_alpha   90.00
_cell.angle_beta   90.00
_cell.angle_gamma   90.00
#
_symmetry.space_group_name_H-M   'P 1'
#
loop_
_entity.id
_entity.type
_entity.pdbx_description
1 polymer ?
#
loop_
_entity_poly.entity_id
_entity_poly.type
_entity_poly.pdbx_seq_one_letter_code
_entity_poly.pdbx_strand_id
1 'polypeptide(L)'
;MARIKPPFAYFGSKGRFYKEIKEIFEENYRENFVDLFAGSMEIPLNFKNEFGELKVLANVKDEKIECLLKEDALKVYKKGLEYIKHDLEVNARDLYTDEKTKFDEENKIFKNIFSECCPCCGKRLKNKKNHEIFNDNEKMVLKILMAFGGCSTSLSNSFYSPQKLQNLESYIKALKSIKITNNLFDENWEFENSFIFLGPPYIQKINKEEEQFIGYNYASDKGIHWSVKDDNRLIEFIKRNQNKNNVFLVFGSVNNNLSRLLKNNFECEFIVKEYKRVTFGKLAEKAEYFCLIK
;
A
#
# COMPACT_ATOMS: atom_id res chain seq x y z
N MET A 1 -17.21 -12.61 7.91
CA MET A 1 -17.39 -11.53 6.90
C MET A 1 -16.41 -11.72 5.74
N ALA A 2 -16.73 -11.19 4.54
CA ALA A 2 -15.79 -11.26 3.44
C ALA A 2 -14.58 -10.36 3.71
N ARG A 3 -13.38 -10.83 3.34
CA ARG A 3 -12.14 -10.09 3.53
C ARG A 3 -12.07 -8.89 2.60
N ILE A 4 -11.73 -7.75 3.14
CA ILE A 4 -11.49 -6.51 2.41
C ILE A 4 -10.12 -6.60 1.74
N LYS A 5 -10.10 -6.50 0.41
CA LYS A 5 -8.86 -6.50 -0.38
C LYS A 5 -8.63 -5.12 -0.97
N PRO A 6 -7.39 -4.61 -0.91
CA PRO A 6 -7.05 -3.38 -1.63
C PRO A 6 -7.36 -3.53 -3.13
N PRO A 7 -8.00 -2.53 -3.76
CA PRO A 7 -8.33 -2.57 -5.19
C PRO A 7 -7.12 -2.35 -6.11
N PHE A 8 -5.92 -2.32 -5.55
CA PHE A 8 -4.65 -2.05 -6.23
C PHE A 8 -3.52 -2.94 -5.71
N ALA A 9 -2.51 -3.14 -6.54
CA ALA A 9 -1.30 -3.84 -6.12
C ALA A 9 -0.45 -2.92 -5.22
N TYR A 10 -0.01 -3.44 -4.08
CA TYR A 10 0.84 -2.73 -3.13
C TYR A 10 2.07 -3.58 -2.78
N PHE A 11 3.26 -3.01 -2.96
CA PHE A 11 4.51 -3.67 -2.59
C PHE A 11 4.61 -3.76 -1.06
N GLY A 12 4.96 -4.94 -0.56
CA GLY A 12 5.08 -5.16 0.88
C GLY A 12 3.75 -5.39 1.60
N SER A 13 2.63 -5.60 0.87
CA SER A 13 1.38 -6.02 1.50
C SER A 13 1.58 -7.28 2.33
N LYS A 14 1.13 -7.25 3.59
CA LYS A 14 1.20 -8.36 4.54
C LYS A 14 -0.08 -9.22 4.54
N GLY A 15 -0.97 -8.94 3.59
CA GLY A 15 -2.24 -9.63 3.48
C GLY A 15 -2.12 -11.15 3.46
N ARG A 16 -1.06 -11.71 2.85
CA ARG A 16 -0.83 -13.17 2.85
C ARG A 16 -0.68 -13.77 4.25
N PHE A 17 -0.24 -12.99 5.22
CA PHE A 17 -0.03 -13.39 6.61
C PHE A 17 -1.17 -12.95 7.52
N TYR A 18 -2.29 -12.53 6.96
CA TYR A 18 -3.42 -12.03 7.74
C TYR A 18 -3.91 -13.03 8.78
N LYS A 19 -3.96 -14.33 8.42
CA LYS A 19 -4.41 -15.38 9.32
C LYS A 19 -3.49 -15.52 10.53
N GLU A 20 -2.20 -15.57 10.31
CA GLU A 20 -1.18 -15.67 11.36
C GLU A 20 -1.18 -14.45 12.27
N ILE A 21 -1.25 -13.24 11.68
CA ILE A 21 -1.32 -11.98 12.46
C ILE A 21 -2.59 -11.97 13.32
N LYS A 22 -3.71 -12.44 12.78
CA LYS A 22 -4.97 -12.52 13.50
C LYS A 22 -4.89 -13.50 14.66
N GLU A 23 -4.37 -14.71 14.46
CA GLU A 23 -4.20 -15.73 15.51
C GLU A 23 -3.35 -15.17 16.66
N ILE A 24 -2.21 -14.53 16.35
CA ILE A 24 -1.35 -13.90 17.38
C ILE A 24 -2.09 -12.77 18.10
N PHE A 25 -2.89 -11.98 17.40
CA PHE A 25 -3.69 -10.91 18.01
C PHE A 25 -4.76 -11.48 18.95
N GLU A 26 -5.50 -12.51 18.54
CA GLU A 26 -6.55 -13.13 19.36
C GLU A 26 -6.00 -13.69 20.69
N GLU A 27 -4.80 -14.28 20.65
CA GLU A 27 -4.10 -14.78 21.86
C GLU A 27 -3.57 -13.64 22.75
N ASN A 28 -3.35 -12.45 22.19
CA ASN A 28 -2.77 -11.30 22.88
C ASN A 28 -3.67 -10.06 22.76
N TYR A 29 -4.98 -10.25 22.79
CA TYR A 29 -5.98 -9.22 22.56
C TYR A 29 -5.76 -7.95 23.39
N ARG A 30 -5.94 -6.80 22.73
CA ARG A 30 -6.02 -5.46 23.32
C ARG A 30 -7.18 -4.69 22.69
N GLU A 31 -7.74 -3.72 23.39
CA GLU A 31 -8.85 -2.90 22.89
C GLU A 31 -8.47 -1.98 21.74
N ASN A 32 -7.18 -1.66 21.65
CA ASN A 32 -6.64 -0.82 20.59
C ASN A 32 -5.74 -1.66 19.68
N PHE A 33 -5.93 -1.53 18.37
CA PHE A 33 -5.02 -2.05 17.34
C PHE A 33 -4.35 -0.88 16.63
N VAL A 34 -3.03 -0.88 16.61
CA VAL A 34 -2.23 0.19 16.00
C VAL A 34 -1.33 -0.40 14.93
N ASP A 35 -1.46 0.04 13.68
CA ASP A 35 -0.54 -0.31 12.59
C ASP A 35 0.23 0.93 12.15
N LEU A 36 1.51 1.04 12.54
CA LEU A 36 2.33 2.22 12.26
C LEU A 36 2.93 2.23 10.85
N PHE A 37 2.82 1.12 10.12
CA PHE A 37 3.33 0.97 8.75
C PHE A 37 2.28 0.31 7.84
N ALA A 38 1.07 0.84 7.89
CA ALA A 38 -0.14 0.19 7.37
C ALA A 38 -0.18 -0.01 5.84
N GLY A 39 0.66 0.71 5.10
CA GLY A 39 0.84 0.50 3.66
C GLY A 39 -0.48 0.42 2.88
N SER A 40 -0.84 -0.76 2.41
CA SER A 40 -2.10 -0.98 1.69
C SER A 40 -3.35 -0.95 2.56
N MET A 41 -3.23 -0.74 3.85
CA MET A 41 -4.32 -0.74 4.84
C MET A 41 -5.04 -2.10 4.99
N GLU A 42 -4.57 -3.15 4.33
CA GLU A 42 -5.28 -4.44 4.31
C GLU A 42 -5.44 -5.06 5.71
N ILE A 43 -4.42 -4.96 6.55
CA ILE A 43 -4.45 -5.51 7.92
C ILE A 43 -5.43 -4.72 8.80
N PRO A 44 -5.26 -3.39 9.01
CA PRO A 44 -6.12 -2.65 9.93
C PRO A 44 -7.59 -2.63 9.50
N LEU A 45 -7.88 -2.60 8.19
CA LEU A 45 -9.26 -2.63 7.69
C LEU A 45 -9.95 -3.96 7.98
N ASN A 46 -9.25 -5.08 7.81
CA ASN A 46 -9.81 -6.39 8.11
C ASN A 46 -9.98 -6.61 9.62
N PHE A 47 -9.07 -6.10 10.44
CA PHE A 47 -9.22 -6.12 11.89
C PHE A 47 -10.47 -5.36 12.32
N LYS A 48 -10.68 -4.14 11.84
CA LYS A 48 -11.91 -3.38 12.12
C LYS A 48 -13.17 -4.08 11.64
N ASN A 49 -13.09 -4.72 10.48
CA ASN A 49 -14.23 -5.45 9.90
C ASN A 49 -14.61 -6.70 10.73
N GLU A 50 -13.61 -7.43 11.26
CA GLU A 50 -13.85 -8.66 12.03
C GLU A 50 -14.13 -8.38 13.51
N PHE A 51 -13.45 -7.41 14.10
CA PHE A 51 -13.56 -7.03 15.52
C PHE A 51 -14.21 -5.65 15.64
N GLY A 52 -15.49 -5.55 15.34
CA GLY A 52 -16.24 -4.30 15.19
C GLY A 52 -16.01 -3.23 16.27
N GLU A 53 -15.88 -3.62 17.54
CA GLU A 53 -15.63 -2.72 18.66
C GLU A 53 -14.17 -2.29 18.80
N LEU A 54 -13.25 -2.94 18.07
CA LEU A 54 -11.84 -2.62 18.12
C LEU A 54 -11.57 -1.17 17.69
N LYS A 55 -10.82 -0.43 18.49
CA LYS A 55 -10.31 0.89 18.12
C LYS A 55 -9.08 0.72 17.25
N VAL A 56 -9.17 1.09 15.98
CA VAL A 56 -8.09 0.90 15.01
C VAL A 56 -7.49 2.24 14.62
N LEU A 57 -6.17 2.36 14.79
CA LEU A 57 -5.35 3.44 14.26
C LEU A 57 -4.39 2.87 13.22
N ALA A 58 -4.34 3.49 12.06
CA ALA A 58 -3.41 3.14 11.01
C ALA A 58 -2.60 4.36 10.57
N ASN A 59 -1.27 4.25 10.60
CA ASN A 59 -0.40 5.29 10.06
C ASN A 59 0.12 4.86 8.69
N VAL A 60 -0.12 5.69 7.68
CA VAL A 60 0.29 5.42 6.30
C VAL A 60 1.00 6.63 5.72
N LYS A 61 2.28 6.47 5.39
CA LYS A 61 3.08 7.55 4.79
C LYS A 61 2.80 7.75 3.30
N ASP A 62 2.15 6.79 2.64
CA ASP A 62 1.90 6.84 1.20
C ASP A 62 0.79 7.84 0.87
N GLU A 63 1.14 8.92 0.17
CA GLU A 63 0.22 9.97 -0.30
C GLU A 63 -0.93 9.40 -1.17
N LYS A 64 -0.76 8.20 -1.75
CA LYS A 64 -1.80 7.53 -2.53
C LYS A 64 -3.06 7.25 -1.74
N ILE A 65 -2.91 6.78 -0.49
CA ILE A 65 -4.06 6.52 0.38
C ILE A 65 -4.76 7.82 0.73
N GLU A 66 -4.00 8.89 0.94
CA GLU A 66 -4.55 10.22 1.17
C GLU A 66 -5.37 10.72 -0.03
N CYS A 67 -4.87 10.52 -1.26
CA CYS A 67 -5.63 10.86 -2.46
C CYS A 67 -6.94 10.07 -2.57
N LEU A 68 -6.93 8.77 -2.23
CA LEU A 68 -8.15 7.96 -2.22
C LEU A 68 -9.18 8.42 -1.18
N LEU A 69 -8.74 9.09 -0.11
CA LEU A 69 -9.62 9.63 0.93
C LEU A 69 -10.13 11.03 0.59
N LYS A 70 -9.29 11.87 -0.03
CA LYS A 70 -9.63 13.26 -0.38
C LYS A 70 -10.57 13.35 -1.57
N GLU A 71 -10.35 12.49 -2.56
CA GLU A 71 -11.18 12.46 -3.76
C GLU A 71 -12.29 11.42 -3.63
N ASP A 72 -13.39 11.63 -4.35
CA ASP A 72 -14.35 10.56 -4.59
C ASP A 72 -13.75 9.54 -5.57
N ALA A 73 -12.89 8.66 -5.02
CA ALA A 73 -12.11 7.71 -5.80
C ALA A 73 -12.98 6.81 -6.70
N LEU A 74 -14.20 6.49 -6.26
CA LEU A 74 -15.17 5.73 -7.06
C LEU A 74 -15.66 6.53 -8.26
N LYS A 75 -16.00 7.80 -8.06
CA LYS A 75 -16.41 8.71 -9.13
C LYS A 75 -15.28 8.95 -10.13
N VAL A 76 -14.07 9.18 -9.61
CA VAL A 76 -12.88 9.38 -10.45
C VAL A 76 -12.58 8.12 -11.28
N TYR A 77 -12.66 6.93 -10.67
CA TYR A 77 -12.47 5.67 -11.37
C TYR A 77 -13.49 5.47 -12.49
N LYS A 78 -14.79 5.71 -12.22
CA LYS A 78 -15.86 5.64 -13.23
C LYS A 78 -15.62 6.65 -14.35
N LYS A 79 -15.30 7.91 -14.04
CA LYS A 79 -14.95 8.97 -15.00
C LYS A 79 -13.77 8.55 -15.89
N GLY A 80 -12.75 7.90 -15.31
CA GLY A 80 -11.60 7.37 -16.06
C GLY A 80 -11.99 6.25 -17.03
N LEU A 81 -12.87 5.34 -16.61
CA LEU A 81 -13.39 4.27 -17.47
C LEU A 81 -14.22 4.83 -18.63
N GLU A 82 -15.12 5.78 -18.35
CA GLU A 82 -15.94 6.45 -19.36
C GLU A 82 -15.06 7.21 -20.36
N TYR A 83 -14.03 7.90 -19.89
CA TYR A 83 -13.09 8.61 -20.74
C TYR A 83 -12.39 7.66 -21.71
N ILE A 84 -11.85 6.52 -21.23
CA ILE A 84 -11.19 5.53 -22.09
C ILE A 84 -12.17 4.96 -23.12
N LYS A 85 -13.40 4.62 -22.70
CA LYS A 85 -14.42 4.08 -23.60
C LYS A 85 -14.87 5.08 -24.66
N HIS A 86 -15.14 6.32 -24.24
CA HIS A 86 -15.60 7.38 -25.16
C HIS A 86 -14.56 7.67 -26.23
N ASP A 87 -13.30 7.75 -25.86
CA ASP A 87 -12.21 8.03 -26.80
C ASP A 87 -12.00 6.85 -27.78
N LEU A 88 -12.20 5.61 -27.32
CA LEU A 88 -12.25 4.43 -28.18
C LEU A 88 -13.40 4.47 -29.20
N GLU A 89 -14.60 4.81 -28.75
CA GLU A 89 -15.78 4.89 -29.63
C GLU A 89 -15.65 6.00 -30.67
N VAL A 90 -15.04 7.13 -30.31
CA VAL A 90 -14.89 8.29 -31.24
C VAL A 90 -13.72 8.09 -32.19
N ASN A 91 -12.59 7.56 -31.74
CA ASN A 91 -11.35 7.49 -32.52
C ASN A 91 -11.12 6.15 -33.23
N ALA A 92 -11.84 5.12 -32.85
CA ALA A 92 -11.60 3.74 -33.28
C ALA A 92 -12.79 3.11 -34.02
N ARG A 93 -13.43 3.88 -34.92
CA ARG A 93 -14.44 3.32 -35.81
C ARG A 93 -13.84 2.19 -36.64
N ASP A 94 -14.24 0.96 -36.36
CA ASP A 94 -14.05 -0.25 -37.18
C ASP A 94 -12.65 -0.93 -37.20
N LEU A 95 -11.72 -0.62 -36.30
CA LEU A 95 -10.33 -1.11 -36.42
C LEU A 95 -9.92 -2.25 -35.46
N TYR A 96 -10.74 -2.64 -34.47
CA TYR A 96 -10.32 -3.64 -33.51
C TYR A 96 -10.72 -5.04 -33.91
N THR A 97 -9.74 -5.79 -34.39
CA THR A 97 -9.92 -7.20 -34.79
C THR A 97 -9.67 -8.19 -33.66
N ASP A 98 -9.01 -7.74 -32.56
CA ASP A 98 -8.66 -8.60 -31.44
C ASP A 98 -8.51 -7.83 -30.11
N GLU A 99 -8.59 -8.56 -28.98
CA GLU A 99 -8.51 -8.01 -27.61
C GLU A 99 -7.17 -7.32 -27.31
N LYS A 100 -6.08 -7.75 -27.90
CA LYS A 100 -4.75 -7.19 -27.69
C LYS A 100 -4.65 -5.79 -28.30
N THR A 101 -5.09 -5.63 -29.54
CA THR A 101 -5.12 -4.34 -30.23
C THR A 101 -5.98 -3.34 -29.48
N LYS A 102 -7.14 -3.78 -28.99
CA LYS A 102 -8.01 -2.96 -28.14
C LYS A 102 -7.30 -2.50 -26.88
N PHE A 103 -6.64 -3.41 -26.16
CA PHE A 103 -5.91 -3.06 -24.93
C PHE A 103 -4.76 -2.09 -25.20
N ASP A 104 -4.04 -2.25 -26.32
CA ASP A 104 -2.94 -1.34 -26.68
C ASP A 104 -3.44 0.08 -26.96
N GLU A 105 -4.60 0.25 -27.58
CA GLU A 105 -5.23 1.57 -27.76
C GLU A 105 -5.75 2.16 -26.44
N GLU A 106 -6.44 1.38 -25.62
CA GLU A 106 -6.84 1.79 -24.27
C GLU A 106 -5.63 2.28 -23.45
N ASN A 107 -4.49 1.61 -23.58
CA ASN A 107 -3.26 1.98 -22.92
C ASN A 107 -2.67 3.30 -23.47
N LYS A 108 -2.78 3.58 -24.77
CA LYS A 108 -2.38 4.87 -25.33
C LYS A 108 -3.24 6.00 -24.78
N ILE A 109 -4.57 5.82 -24.77
CA ILE A 109 -5.53 6.79 -24.22
C ILE A 109 -5.22 7.07 -22.75
N PHE A 110 -5.00 6.01 -21.96
CA PHE A 110 -4.64 6.15 -20.56
C PHE A 110 -3.34 6.95 -20.36
N LYS A 111 -2.31 6.70 -21.18
CA LYS A 111 -1.06 7.49 -21.15
C LYS A 111 -1.27 8.96 -21.43
N ASN A 112 -2.21 9.30 -22.32
CA ASN A 112 -2.51 10.67 -22.67
C ASN A 112 -3.08 11.48 -21.47
N ILE A 113 -3.75 10.83 -20.51
CA ILE A 113 -4.21 11.49 -19.27
C ILE A 113 -3.04 12.14 -18.50
N PHE A 114 -1.83 11.55 -18.58
CA PHE A 114 -0.64 12.01 -17.87
C PHE A 114 0.31 12.83 -18.74
N SER A 115 0.01 12.98 -20.03
CA SER A 115 0.83 13.76 -20.94
C SER A 115 0.60 15.27 -20.74
N GLU A 116 1.59 16.08 -21.14
CA GLU A 116 1.43 17.54 -21.20
C GLU A 116 0.58 17.99 -22.41
N CYS A 117 0.06 17.05 -23.17
CA CYS A 117 -0.76 17.31 -24.33
C CYS A 117 -2.24 17.18 -23.99
N CYS A 118 -3.07 17.95 -24.69
CA CYS A 118 -4.52 17.79 -24.59
C CYS A 118 -4.92 16.36 -24.98
N PRO A 119 -5.59 15.62 -24.10
CA PRO A 119 -5.97 14.24 -24.40
C PRO A 119 -6.93 14.13 -25.61
N CYS A 120 -7.73 15.18 -25.87
CA CYS A 120 -8.74 15.17 -26.96
C CYS A 120 -8.17 15.52 -28.33
N CYS A 121 -7.10 16.31 -28.45
CA CYS A 121 -6.57 16.77 -29.73
C CYS A 121 -5.06 16.62 -29.91
N GLY A 122 -4.34 16.08 -28.90
CA GLY A 122 -2.90 15.86 -28.93
C GLY A 122 -2.03 17.14 -28.91
N LYS A 123 -2.63 18.33 -28.90
CA LYS A 123 -1.87 19.58 -28.88
C LYS A 123 -1.27 19.87 -27.52
N ARG A 124 -0.03 20.37 -27.49
CA ARG A 124 0.63 20.76 -26.24
C ARG A 124 -0.17 21.85 -25.53
N LEU A 125 -0.48 21.63 -24.26
CA LEU A 125 -1.29 22.56 -23.47
C LEU A 125 -0.47 23.81 -23.14
N LYS A 126 -0.75 24.92 -23.83
CA LYS A 126 -0.14 26.24 -23.54
C LYS A 126 -0.67 26.86 -22.24
N ASN A 127 -1.91 26.50 -21.85
CA ASN A 127 -2.52 26.89 -20.57
C ASN A 127 -3.20 25.67 -19.95
N LYS A 128 -2.57 25.08 -18.95
CA LYS A 128 -3.03 23.84 -18.29
C LYS A 128 -4.46 23.92 -17.73
N LYS A 129 -4.88 25.08 -17.21
CA LYS A 129 -6.13 25.19 -16.43
C LYS A 129 -7.43 24.99 -17.22
N ASN A 130 -7.45 25.18 -18.53
CA ASN A 130 -8.69 25.14 -19.32
C ASN A 130 -8.91 23.86 -20.12
N HIS A 131 -7.96 22.90 -20.07
CA HIS A 131 -8.02 21.68 -20.89
C HIS A 131 -7.78 20.39 -20.10
N GLU A 132 -7.64 20.48 -18.79
CA GLU A 132 -7.43 19.30 -17.96
C GLU A 132 -8.79 18.65 -17.62
N ILE A 133 -9.01 17.47 -18.18
CA ILE A 133 -10.17 16.64 -17.85
C ILE A 133 -10.04 16.09 -16.42
N PHE A 134 -8.79 15.83 -15.98
CA PHE A 134 -8.46 15.32 -14.66
C PHE A 134 -7.47 16.25 -13.95
N ASN A 135 -7.76 16.62 -12.72
CA ASN A 135 -6.80 17.32 -11.87
C ASN A 135 -5.67 16.35 -11.37
N ASP A 136 -4.64 16.88 -10.72
CA ASP A 136 -3.49 16.07 -10.30
C ASP A 136 -3.87 14.98 -9.29
N ASN A 137 -4.80 15.23 -8.37
CA ASN A 137 -5.29 14.23 -7.43
C ASN A 137 -6.09 13.13 -8.15
N GLU A 138 -6.97 13.50 -9.06
CA GLU A 138 -7.72 12.55 -9.91
C GLU A 138 -6.76 11.68 -10.73
N LYS A 139 -5.70 12.27 -11.32
CA LYS A 139 -4.65 11.55 -12.03
C LYS A 139 -3.94 10.54 -11.11
N MET A 140 -3.65 10.94 -9.86
CA MET A 140 -3.06 10.03 -8.88
C MET A 140 -4.00 8.87 -8.56
N VAL A 141 -5.27 9.13 -8.32
CA VAL A 141 -6.30 8.09 -8.10
C VAL A 141 -6.35 7.11 -9.28
N LEU A 142 -6.34 7.61 -10.52
CA LEU A 142 -6.33 6.75 -11.71
C LEU A 142 -5.06 5.90 -11.80
N LYS A 143 -3.89 6.45 -11.50
CA LYS A 143 -2.65 5.66 -11.42
C LYS A 143 -2.75 4.53 -10.41
N ILE A 144 -3.26 4.81 -9.22
CA ILE A 144 -3.42 3.81 -8.15
C ILE A 144 -4.36 2.68 -8.60
N LEU A 145 -5.49 3.04 -9.18
CA LEU A 145 -6.57 2.10 -9.44
C LEU A 145 -6.45 1.39 -10.79
N MET A 146 -5.87 2.02 -11.80
CA MET A 146 -5.90 1.51 -13.18
C MET A 146 -4.53 1.10 -13.71
N ALA A 147 -3.44 1.69 -13.20
CA ALA A 147 -2.11 1.42 -13.71
C ALA A 147 -1.52 0.11 -13.20
N PHE A 148 -0.60 -0.46 -13.97
CA PHE A 148 0.19 -1.61 -13.57
C PHE A 148 1.05 -1.27 -12.34
N GLY A 149 0.91 -2.06 -11.30
CA GLY A 149 1.61 -1.82 -10.01
C GLY A 149 1.20 -0.56 -9.26
N GLY A 150 0.15 0.15 -9.71
CA GLY A 150 -0.35 1.37 -9.05
C GLY A 150 0.58 2.58 -9.16
N CYS A 151 1.58 2.57 -10.07
CA CYS A 151 2.59 3.62 -10.15
C CYS A 151 3.07 3.96 -11.55
N SER A 152 2.78 3.13 -12.57
CA SER A 152 3.17 3.40 -13.95
C SER A 152 2.16 4.30 -14.67
N THR A 153 2.46 4.67 -15.91
CA THR A 153 1.49 5.28 -16.85
C THR A 153 0.94 4.24 -17.82
N SER A 154 1.16 2.95 -17.57
CA SER A 154 0.63 1.85 -18.36
C SER A 154 -0.53 1.18 -17.64
N LEU A 155 -1.60 0.86 -18.33
CA LEU A 155 -2.76 0.16 -17.79
C LEU A 155 -2.38 -1.23 -17.27
N SER A 156 -3.04 -1.65 -16.23
CA SER A 156 -3.07 -3.05 -15.79
C SER A 156 -4.06 -3.83 -16.65
N ASN A 157 -3.75 -5.07 -17.01
CA ASN A 157 -4.69 -5.96 -17.71
C ASN A 157 -6.02 -6.15 -16.99
N SER A 158 -6.04 -5.88 -15.68
CA SER A 158 -7.24 -5.92 -14.84
C SER A 158 -7.78 -4.54 -14.49
N PHE A 159 -7.47 -3.51 -15.28
CA PHE A 159 -7.92 -2.14 -14.99
C PHE A 159 -9.45 -2.03 -14.92
N TYR A 160 -10.14 -2.86 -15.68
CA TYR A 160 -11.59 -3.00 -15.66
C TYR A 160 -11.97 -4.44 -15.26
N SER A 161 -12.48 -4.61 -14.06
CA SER A 161 -13.16 -5.84 -13.65
C SER A 161 -14.29 -5.51 -12.69
N PRO A 162 -15.44 -6.22 -12.75
CA PRO A 162 -16.53 -6.04 -11.78
C PRO A 162 -16.06 -6.27 -10.33
N GLN A 163 -15.17 -7.23 -10.13
CA GLN A 163 -14.58 -7.50 -8.82
C GLN A 163 -13.76 -6.33 -8.28
N LYS A 164 -13.03 -5.63 -9.15
CA LYS A 164 -12.25 -4.45 -8.75
C LYS A 164 -13.13 -3.30 -8.29
N LEU A 165 -14.24 -3.06 -8.97
CA LEU A 165 -15.23 -2.06 -8.58
C LEU A 165 -15.83 -2.37 -7.22
N GLN A 166 -16.26 -3.61 -7.00
CA GLN A 166 -16.80 -4.10 -5.73
C GLN A 166 -15.77 -3.99 -4.60
N ASN A 167 -14.52 -4.36 -4.87
CA ASN A 167 -13.43 -4.23 -3.90
C ASN A 167 -13.18 -2.76 -3.55
N LEU A 168 -13.22 -1.85 -4.54
CA LEU A 168 -13.04 -0.42 -4.33
C LEU A 168 -14.13 0.15 -3.42
N GLU A 169 -15.39 -0.16 -3.68
CA GLU A 169 -16.52 0.30 -2.85
C GLU A 169 -16.38 -0.17 -1.39
N SER A 170 -16.08 -1.45 -1.20
CA SER A 170 -15.87 -2.03 0.13
C SER A 170 -14.66 -1.41 0.83
N TYR A 171 -13.57 -1.20 0.11
CA TYR A 171 -12.34 -0.62 0.63
C TYR A 171 -12.54 0.84 1.07
N ILE A 172 -13.16 1.69 0.23
CA ILE A 172 -13.43 3.09 0.57
C ILE A 172 -14.38 3.21 1.77
N LYS A 173 -15.40 2.34 1.84
CA LYS A 173 -16.30 2.30 3.01
C LYS A 173 -15.53 1.96 4.29
N ALA A 174 -14.65 0.98 4.22
CA ALA A 174 -13.85 0.55 5.37
C ALA A 174 -12.82 1.59 5.81
N LEU A 175 -12.18 2.31 4.89
CA LEU A 175 -11.25 3.41 5.22
C LEU A 175 -11.90 4.46 6.14
N LYS A 176 -13.19 4.73 5.97
CA LYS A 176 -13.94 5.69 6.79
C LYS A 176 -14.25 5.20 8.20
N SER A 177 -14.04 3.91 8.49
CA SER A 177 -14.36 3.30 9.80
C SER A 177 -13.20 3.26 10.79
N ILE A 178 -12.00 3.70 10.39
CA ILE A 178 -10.80 3.67 11.22
C ILE A 178 -10.14 5.05 11.29
N LYS A 179 -9.31 5.27 12.31
CA LYS A 179 -8.50 6.49 12.40
C LYS A 179 -7.24 6.32 11.53
N ILE A 180 -7.04 7.23 10.59
CA ILE A 180 -5.88 7.23 9.69
C ILE A 180 -5.04 8.46 9.97
N THR A 181 -3.71 8.26 10.05
CA THR A 181 -2.71 9.33 10.12
C THR A 181 -1.72 9.19 8.97
N ASN A 182 -1.14 10.31 8.54
CA ASN A 182 -0.13 10.35 7.48
C ASN A 182 1.10 11.10 7.98
N ASN A 183 1.80 10.49 8.94
CA ASN A 183 2.97 11.09 9.55
C ASN A 183 4.22 10.25 9.29
N LEU A 184 5.39 10.88 9.35
CA LEU A 184 6.65 10.15 9.50
C LEU A 184 6.63 9.41 10.84
N PHE A 185 7.27 8.24 10.87
CA PHE A 185 7.45 7.51 12.12
C PHE A 185 8.22 8.38 13.13
N ASP A 186 7.68 8.45 14.35
CA ASP A 186 8.27 9.17 15.48
C ASP A 186 8.41 8.24 16.67
N GLU A 187 9.62 8.06 17.16
CA GLU A 187 9.94 7.23 18.32
C GLU A 187 9.38 7.77 19.64
N ASN A 188 8.89 9.01 19.64
CA ASN A 188 8.27 9.63 20.82
C ASN A 188 6.78 9.39 20.95
N TRP A 189 6.15 8.75 19.97
CA TRP A 189 4.73 8.36 20.11
C TRP A 189 4.51 7.45 21.29
N GLU A 190 3.40 7.66 21.99
CA GLU A 190 3.02 6.88 23.16
C GLU A 190 1.67 6.22 22.95
N PHE A 191 1.60 4.95 23.33
CA PHE A 191 0.40 4.13 23.26
C PHE A 191 0.23 3.36 24.57
N GLU A 192 -1.01 3.10 24.95
CA GLU A 192 -1.37 2.30 26.10
C GLU A 192 -2.42 1.25 25.72
N ASN A 193 -2.39 0.11 26.39
CA ASN A 193 -3.36 -0.98 26.21
C ASN A 193 -3.62 -1.31 24.73
N SER A 194 -2.53 -1.43 23.96
CA SER A 194 -2.58 -1.55 22.51
C SER A 194 -1.85 -2.78 22.00
N PHE A 195 -2.39 -3.41 20.98
CA PHE A 195 -1.65 -4.33 20.13
C PHE A 195 -1.04 -3.51 18.97
N ILE A 196 0.27 -3.41 18.95
CA ILE A 196 1.02 -2.55 18.02
C ILE A 196 1.68 -3.42 16.96
N PHE A 197 1.19 -3.34 15.74
CA PHE A 197 1.75 -4.03 14.58
C PHE A 197 2.78 -3.13 13.89
N LEU A 198 4.00 -3.64 13.72
CA LEU A 198 5.15 -2.93 13.19
C LEU A 198 5.72 -3.69 11.99
N GLY A 199 5.42 -3.23 10.79
CA GLY A 199 5.96 -3.79 9.56
C GLY A 199 6.79 -2.77 8.77
N PRO A 200 7.93 -2.29 9.31
CA PRO A 200 8.72 -1.24 8.69
C PRO A 200 9.27 -1.67 7.33
N PRO A 201 9.69 -0.72 6.49
CA PRO A 201 10.42 -1.02 5.26
C PRO A 201 11.70 -1.80 5.56
N TYR A 202 12.08 -2.74 4.66
CA TYR A 202 13.26 -3.55 4.88
C TYR A 202 14.51 -2.87 4.33
N ILE A 203 15.59 -2.89 5.09
CA ILE A 203 16.92 -2.51 4.59
C ILE A 203 17.44 -3.65 3.73
N GLN A 204 17.69 -3.37 2.46
CA GLN A 204 18.37 -4.32 1.55
C GLN A 204 19.83 -3.95 1.41
N LYS A 205 20.72 -4.94 1.55
CA LYS A 205 22.14 -4.74 1.24
C LYS A 205 22.32 -4.58 -0.26
N ILE A 206 22.80 -3.41 -0.69
CA ILE A 206 23.11 -3.14 -2.10
C ILE A 206 24.58 -3.40 -2.38
N ASN A 207 25.47 -3.01 -1.48
CA ASN A 207 26.92 -3.22 -1.57
C ASN A 207 27.51 -3.49 -0.19
N LYS A 208 28.73 -4.07 -0.15
CA LYS A 208 29.42 -4.40 1.10
C LYS A 208 29.71 -3.20 2.02
N GLU A 209 29.63 -1.98 1.51
CA GLU A 209 30.06 -0.76 2.21
C GLU A 209 28.91 0.20 2.56
N GLU A 210 27.74 0.10 1.91
CA GLU A 210 26.58 0.94 2.23
C GLU A 210 25.32 0.10 2.40
N GLU A 211 24.81 0.05 3.61
CA GLU A 211 23.47 -0.47 3.91
C GLU A 211 22.45 0.60 3.51
N GLN A 212 22.15 0.70 2.22
CA GLN A 212 21.11 1.58 1.72
C GLN A 212 19.84 0.79 1.46
N PHE A 213 18.74 1.40 1.83
CA PHE A 213 17.42 0.98 1.43
C PHE A 213 17.20 1.29 -0.06
N ILE A 214 16.99 0.28 -0.89
CA ILE A 214 16.28 0.49 -2.15
C ILE A 214 14.81 0.56 -1.79
N GLY A 215 14.32 1.77 -1.56
CA GLY A 215 12.89 2.01 -1.34
C GLY A 215 12.11 1.37 -2.46
N TYR A 216 11.00 0.75 -2.14
CA TYR A 216 10.01 0.48 -3.16
C TYR A 216 9.78 1.81 -3.89
N ASN A 217 10.02 1.88 -5.19
CA ASN A 217 9.67 3.04 -6.01
C ASN A 217 8.14 3.15 -6.01
N TYR A 218 7.61 3.66 -4.91
CA TYR A 218 6.27 4.20 -4.89
C TYR A 218 6.31 5.43 -5.80
N ALA A 219 5.28 5.66 -6.58
CA ALA A 219 5.21 6.67 -7.65
C ALA A 219 5.40 8.13 -7.21
N SER A 220 5.77 8.40 -5.97
CA SER A 220 6.27 9.69 -5.53
C SER A 220 7.80 9.69 -5.66
N ASP A 221 8.38 10.70 -6.32
CA ASP A 221 9.83 10.93 -6.45
C ASP A 221 10.55 11.10 -5.10
N LYS A 222 9.80 11.10 -4.00
CA LYS A 222 10.29 11.11 -2.62
C LYS A 222 10.19 9.71 -2.04
N GLY A 223 11.15 8.83 -2.37
CA GLY A 223 11.25 7.49 -1.80
C GLY A 223 11.17 7.53 -0.27
N ILE A 224 10.44 6.59 0.31
CA ILE A 224 10.49 6.37 1.76
C ILE A 224 11.86 5.75 2.03
N HIS A 225 12.75 6.52 2.65
CA HIS A 225 14.05 6.04 3.08
C HIS A 225 13.92 5.47 4.50
N TRP A 226 14.36 4.23 4.68
CA TRP A 226 14.48 3.58 5.98
C TRP A 226 15.93 3.13 6.16
N SER A 227 16.55 3.49 7.26
CA SER A 227 17.97 3.30 7.51
C SER A 227 18.22 2.49 8.79
N VAL A 228 19.47 2.13 9.04
CA VAL A 228 19.89 1.53 10.33
C VAL A 228 19.55 2.44 11.52
N LYS A 229 19.58 3.78 11.33
CA LYS A 229 19.16 4.73 12.36
C LYS A 229 17.66 4.56 12.69
N ASP A 230 16.84 4.31 11.68
CA ASP A 230 15.40 4.13 11.89
C ASP A 230 15.09 2.79 12.56
N ASP A 231 15.88 1.73 12.32
CA ASP A 231 15.80 0.50 13.09
C ASP A 231 16.07 0.77 14.59
N ASN A 232 17.10 1.57 14.90
CA ASN A 232 17.39 1.95 16.30
C ASN A 232 16.28 2.81 16.92
N ARG A 233 15.71 3.76 16.17
CA ARG A 233 14.55 4.55 16.62
C ARG A 233 13.35 3.66 16.92
N LEU A 234 13.15 2.59 16.13
CA LEU A 234 12.08 1.62 16.38
C LEU A 234 12.31 0.84 17.69
N ILE A 235 13.55 0.47 18.00
CA ILE A 235 13.89 -0.15 19.28
C ILE A 235 13.57 0.80 20.45
N GLU A 236 13.97 2.07 20.36
CA GLU A 236 13.68 3.05 21.42
C GLU A 236 12.18 3.31 21.57
N PHE A 237 11.42 3.32 20.48
CA PHE A 237 9.95 3.37 20.51
C PHE A 237 9.36 2.18 21.30
N ILE A 238 9.81 0.95 21.02
CA ILE A 238 9.33 -0.25 21.72
C ILE A 238 9.66 -0.17 23.21
N LYS A 239 10.91 0.17 23.58
CA LYS A 239 11.34 0.33 25.00
C LYS A 239 10.47 1.33 25.75
N ARG A 240 10.19 2.48 25.13
CA ARG A 240 9.36 3.56 25.72
C ARG A 240 7.93 3.11 26.01
N ASN A 241 7.41 2.23 25.18
CA ASN A 241 6.02 1.79 25.23
C ASN A 241 5.79 0.42 25.89
N GLN A 242 6.86 -0.33 26.19
CA GLN A 242 6.76 -1.72 26.66
C GLN A 242 6.04 -1.85 28.02
N ASN A 243 6.19 -0.87 28.92
CA ASN A 243 5.61 -0.92 30.26
C ASN A 243 4.17 -0.35 30.35
N LYS A 244 3.47 -0.16 29.20
CA LYS A 244 2.15 0.45 29.13
C LYS A 244 1.04 -0.52 28.73
N ASN A 245 1.17 -1.79 29.15
CA ASN A 245 0.26 -2.88 28.79
C ASN A 245 0.10 -3.06 27.27
N ASN A 246 1.16 -2.77 26.51
CA ASN A 246 1.20 -2.97 25.08
C ASN A 246 1.78 -4.33 24.70
N VAL A 247 1.35 -4.83 23.55
CA VAL A 247 1.95 -6.00 22.88
C VAL A 247 2.44 -5.56 21.52
N PHE A 248 3.66 -5.92 21.16
CA PHE A 248 4.24 -5.58 19.87
C PHE A 248 4.37 -6.82 19.01
N LEU A 249 3.92 -6.73 17.78
CA LEU A 249 4.18 -7.71 16.75
C LEU A 249 5.02 -7.06 15.64
N VAL A 250 6.31 -7.35 15.64
CA VAL A 250 7.24 -6.82 14.62
C VAL A 250 7.38 -7.82 13.49
N PHE A 251 7.13 -7.37 12.27
CA PHE A 251 7.24 -8.18 11.06
C PHE A 251 8.44 -7.73 10.22
N GLY A 252 9.28 -8.67 9.79
CA GLY A 252 10.47 -8.34 9.03
C GLY A 252 11.05 -9.50 8.23
N SER A 253 12.09 -9.22 7.45
CA SER A 253 12.88 -10.22 6.75
C SER A 253 13.90 -10.84 7.69
N VAL A 254 14.11 -12.15 7.60
CA VAL A 254 15.13 -12.83 8.43
C VAL A 254 16.54 -12.32 8.12
N ASN A 255 17.43 -12.38 9.11
CA ASN A 255 18.85 -12.04 9.01
C ASN A 255 19.13 -10.57 8.62
N ASN A 256 18.23 -9.65 8.93
CA ASN A 256 18.47 -8.22 8.78
C ASN A 256 18.94 -7.56 10.10
N ASN A 257 19.29 -6.28 10.02
CA ASN A 257 19.75 -5.51 11.19
C ASN A 257 18.68 -5.46 12.29
N LEU A 258 17.43 -5.20 11.93
CA LEU A 258 16.31 -5.12 12.87
C LEU A 258 16.13 -6.44 13.64
N SER A 259 16.21 -7.61 12.99
CA SER A 259 16.07 -8.90 13.67
C SER A 259 17.16 -9.13 14.72
N ARG A 260 18.39 -8.66 14.49
CA ARG A 260 19.49 -8.71 15.46
C ARG A 260 19.24 -7.77 16.65
N LEU A 261 18.80 -6.56 16.37
CA LEU A 261 18.48 -5.56 17.40
C LEU A 261 17.35 -6.05 18.30
N LEU A 262 16.30 -6.63 17.75
CA LEU A 262 15.19 -7.19 18.54
C LEU A 262 15.67 -8.28 19.49
N LYS A 263 16.43 -9.26 19.00
CA LYS A 263 16.99 -10.34 19.83
C LYS A 263 17.91 -9.85 20.94
N ASN A 264 18.66 -8.77 20.69
CA ASN A 264 19.61 -8.25 21.68
C ASN A 264 18.98 -7.34 22.72
N ASN A 265 17.79 -6.79 22.46
CA ASN A 265 17.17 -5.80 23.35
C ASN A 265 15.92 -6.31 24.07
N PHE A 266 15.29 -7.39 23.59
CA PHE A 266 14.04 -7.88 24.16
C PHE A 266 14.05 -9.39 24.34
N GLU A 267 13.40 -9.84 25.41
CA GLU A 267 12.92 -11.21 25.51
C GLU A 267 11.69 -11.34 24.59
N CYS A 268 11.84 -12.10 23.51
CA CYS A 268 10.83 -12.14 22.47
C CYS A 268 10.75 -13.49 21.76
N GLU A 269 9.56 -13.83 21.30
CA GLU A 269 9.29 -15.02 20.50
C GLU A 269 9.44 -14.71 19.01
N PHE A 270 10.27 -15.50 18.32
CA PHE A 270 10.45 -15.42 16.88
C PHE A 270 9.76 -16.57 16.17
N ILE A 271 8.78 -16.25 15.32
CA ILE A 271 8.07 -17.20 14.45
C ILE A 271 8.55 -16.95 13.02
N VAL A 272 9.29 -17.89 12.45
CA VAL A 272 9.79 -17.79 11.07
C VAL A 272 8.81 -18.45 10.11
N LYS A 273 8.48 -17.77 9.02
CA LYS A 273 7.64 -18.28 7.93
C LYS A 273 8.44 -18.29 6.63
N GLU A 274 8.62 -19.47 6.08
CA GLU A 274 9.24 -19.69 4.77
C GLU A 274 8.17 -19.82 3.69
N TYR A 275 8.41 -19.21 2.54
CA TYR A 275 7.50 -19.30 1.41
C TYR A 275 8.23 -19.12 0.07
N LYS A 276 7.61 -19.62 -0.99
CA LYS A 276 8.10 -19.47 -2.35
C LYS A 276 7.38 -18.32 -3.06
N ARG A 277 8.14 -17.46 -3.72
CA ARG A 277 7.61 -16.35 -4.50
C ARG A 277 8.22 -16.31 -5.89
N VAL A 278 7.40 -16.16 -6.91
CA VAL A 278 7.87 -15.86 -8.25
C VAL A 278 8.17 -14.37 -8.36
N THR A 279 9.42 -14.02 -8.66
CA THR A 279 9.86 -12.65 -8.86
C THR A 279 10.60 -12.59 -10.20
N PHE A 280 10.12 -11.77 -11.13
CA PHE A 280 10.67 -11.68 -12.50
C PHE A 280 10.80 -13.05 -13.19
N GLY A 281 9.76 -13.90 -13.06
CA GLY A 281 9.75 -15.23 -13.68
C GLY A 281 10.62 -16.29 -13.00
N LYS A 282 11.35 -15.95 -11.94
CA LYS A 282 12.18 -16.88 -11.16
C LYS A 282 11.52 -17.18 -9.82
N LEU A 283 11.47 -18.47 -9.47
CA LEU A 283 11.03 -18.91 -8.15
C LEU A 283 12.15 -18.59 -7.14
N ALA A 284 11.84 -17.80 -6.14
CA ALA A 284 12.77 -17.47 -5.05
C ALA A 284 12.17 -17.91 -3.72
N GLU A 285 12.97 -18.55 -2.89
CA GLU A 285 12.62 -18.81 -1.50
C GLU A 285 12.80 -17.54 -0.69
N LYS A 286 11.84 -17.25 0.15
CA LYS A 286 11.80 -16.10 1.05
C LYS A 286 11.47 -16.57 2.44
N ALA A 287 12.07 -15.93 3.44
CA ALA A 287 11.75 -16.14 4.83
C ALA A 287 11.50 -14.78 5.51
N GLU A 288 10.39 -14.70 6.22
CA GLU A 288 10.01 -13.54 7.02
C GLU A 288 9.74 -14.00 8.45
N TYR A 289 9.84 -13.10 9.41
CA TYR A 289 9.59 -13.40 10.82
C TYR A 289 8.49 -12.52 11.38
N PHE A 290 7.83 -13.06 12.39
CA PHE A 290 7.10 -12.32 13.40
C PHE A 290 7.89 -12.38 14.69
N CYS A 291 8.10 -11.22 15.32
CA CYS A 291 8.71 -11.13 16.64
C CYS A 291 7.66 -10.56 17.60
N LEU A 292 7.22 -11.37 18.56
CA LEU A 292 6.25 -11.00 19.57
C LEU A 292 6.98 -10.55 20.84
N ILE A 293 6.66 -9.34 21.33
CA ILE A 293 7.20 -8.72 22.53
C ILE A 293 6.02 -8.33 23.42
N LYS A 294 6.05 -8.79 24.70
CA LYS A 294 5.00 -8.54 25.70
C LYS A 294 5.46 -7.61 26.78
#